data_3fd401158d5c1db826e3ab699aea6d28
#
_entry.id   3fd401158d5c1db826e3ab699aea6d28
#
_cell.length_a   1.000
_cell.length_b   1.000
_cell.length_c   1.000
_cell.angle_alpha   90.00
_cell.angle_beta   90.00
_cell.angle_gamma   90.00
#
_symmetry.space_group_name_H-M   'P 1'
#
loop_
_entity.id
_entity.type
_entity.pdbx_description
1 polymer ?
#
loop_
_entity_poly.entity_id
_entity_poly.type
_entity_poly.pdbx_seq_one_letter_code
_entity_poly.pdbx_strand_id
1 'polypeptide(L)'
;LKELRRFTSTLKEDFVLMGETLHGDYNMYMNDEKCHSVTNYECYKGLYSSFNCANMHEISYSLNRQFGYENWCIYRGKHLLSFVDNHDVSRIATILEDKQQLPVIYGLLFGMPGVPSIYYGSEWGIEGKKQGRDEEIRPRLEKPEWNELSDAIAAYAKAHHTHPALYNGGYANLLVRDKQLIFERSCDEERVIVAINADSNTFHADFNARSGLGTDLVTGETVDFGGGMDLPPYSVAYWKTEVI
;
A
#
# COMPACT_ATOMS: atom_id res chain seq x y z
N LEU A 1 13.83 -8.01 23.26
CA LEU A 1 13.84 -8.18 21.80
C LEU A 1 15.21 -8.61 21.30
N LYS A 2 16.34 -7.98 21.70
CA LYS A 2 17.69 -8.35 21.24
C LYS A 2 18.01 -9.82 21.51
N GLU A 3 17.72 -10.34 22.70
CA GLU A 3 17.91 -11.76 23.04
C GLU A 3 17.03 -12.68 22.18
N LEU A 4 15.78 -12.30 21.97
CA LEU A 4 14.86 -13.04 21.09
C LEU A 4 15.40 -13.08 19.66
N ARG A 5 15.85 -11.92 19.12
CA ARG A 5 16.45 -11.85 17.78
C ARG A 5 17.64 -12.79 17.65
N ARG A 6 18.58 -12.72 18.59
CA ARG A 6 19.75 -13.59 18.61
C ARG A 6 19.36 -15.06 18.67
N PHE A 7 18.44 -15.42 19.54
CA PHE A 7 17.98 -16.81 19.70
C PHE A 7 17.32 -17.33 18.41
N THR A 8 16.37 -16.58 17.86
CA THR A 8 15.65 -17.02 16.65
C THR A 8 16.58 -17.16 15.43
N SER A 9 17.61 -16.32 15.31
CA SER A 9 18.62 -16.43 14.24
C SER A 9 19.49 -17.68 14.38
N THR A 10 19.57 -18.31 15.56
CA THR A 10 20.24 -19.61 15.73
C THR A 10 19.37 -20.79 15.29
N LEU A 11 18.05 -20.61 15.25
CA LEU A 11 17.11 -21.65 14.82
C LEU A 11 16.93 -21.66 13.30
N LYS A 12 16.87 -20.46 12.70
CA LYS A 12 16.68 -20.28 11.26
C LYS A 12 17.25 -18.92 10.85
N GLU A 13 18.14 -18.90 9.86
CA GLU A 13 18.84 -17.69 9.39
C GLU A 13 17.86 -16.60 8.93
N ASP A 14 16.84 -17.00 8.19
CA ASP A 14 15.79 -16.12 7.65
C ASP A 14 14.54 -16.00 8.55
N PHE A 15 14.69 -16.22 9.86
CA PHE A 15 13.58 -16.08 10.82
C PHE A 15 13.17 -14.62 10.96
N VAL A 16 11.96 -14.28 10.56
CA VAL A 16 11.42 -12.93 10.62
C VAL A 16 10.76 -12.66 11.97
N LEU A 17 11.17 -11.59 12.64
CA LEU A 17 10.47 -11.03 13.80
C LEU A 17 9.68 -9.80 13.36
N MET A 18 8.36 -9.90 13.49
CA MET A 18 7.41 -8.82 13.27
C MET A 18 6.95 -8.26 14.60
N GLY A 19 7.12 -6.96 14.84
CA GLY A 19 6.65 -6.28 16.04
C GLY A 19 5.30 -5.61 15.79
N GLU A 20 4.41 -5.63 16.78
CA GLU A 20 3.22 -4.81 16.77
C GLU A 20 3.47 -3.53 17.58
N THR A 21 3.39 -2.37 16.90
CA THR A 21 3.66 -1.06 17.49
C THR A 21 2.61 -0.07 17.00
N LEU A 22 1.83 0.47 17.93
CA LEU A 22 0.72 1.37 17.61
C LEU A 22 1.20 2.79 17.26
N HIS A 23 2.21 3.30 17.98
CA HIS A 23 2.69 4.67 17.83
C HIS A 23 4.12 4.82 18.35
N GLY A 24 4.72 5.98 18.10
CA GLY A 24 6.07 6.32 18.52
C GLY A 24 7.11 6.17 17.40
N ASP A 25 8.39 6.22 17.76
CA ASP A 25 9.47 6.00 16.81
C ASP A 25 9.71 4.50 16.60
N TYR A 26 9.32 4.01 15.44
CA TYR A 26 9.46 2.61 15.06
C TYR A 26 10.93 2.15 15.00
N ASN A 27 11.89 3.06 14.80
CA ASN A 27 13.33 2.72 14.83
C ASN A 27 13.79 2.15 16.17
N MET A 28 13.07 2.46 17.26
CA MET A 28 13.35 1.87 18.58
C MET A 28 13.16 0.35 18.60
N TYR A 29 12.29 -0.16 17.75
CA TYR A 29 11.92 -1.58 17.69
C TYR A 29 12.36 -2.27 16.40
N MET A 30 12.44 -1.54 15.29
CA MET A 30 12.80 -2.04 13.95
C MET A 30 14.23 -1.65 13.61
N ASN A 31 15.16 -2.54 13.89
CA ASN A 31 16.59 -2.36 13.62
C ASN A 31 17.29 -3.73 13.58
N ASP A 32 18.58 -3.75 13.26
CA ASP A 32 19.37 -4.96 13.05
C ASP A 32 19.46 -5.87 14.29
N GLU A 33 19.21 -5.34 15.48
CA GLU A 33 19.27 -6.10 16.73
C GLU A 33 17.92 -6.57 17.27
N LYS A 34 16.79 -6.09 16.70
CA LYS A 34 15.45 -6.33 17.24
C LYS A 34 14.51 -6.89 16.15
N CYS A 35 13.37 -6.24 15.91
CA CYS A 35 12.42 -6.67 14.89
C CYS A 35 12.91 -6.31 13.47
N HIS A 36 12.58 -7.13 12.51
CA HIS A 36 12.82 -6.87 11.09
C HIS A 36 11.85 -5.84 10.54
N SER A 37 10.61 -5.88 11.05
CA SER A 37 9.52 -5.01 10.66
C SER A 37 8.60 -4.76 11.86
N VAL A 38 7.81 -3.70 11.77
CA VAL A 38 6.72 -3.41 12.70
C VAL A 38 5.47 -2.96 11.93
N THR A 39 4.31 -3.02 12.59
CA THR A 39 3.02 -2.56 12.04
C THR A 39 3.01 -1.06 11.75
N ASN A 40 2.48 -0.67 10.60
CA ASN A 40 2.42 0.73 10.15
C ASN A 40 1.05 1.37 10.44
N TYR A 41 0.75 1.61 11.69
CA TYR A 41 -0.51 2.24 12.09
C TYR A 41 -0.63 3.71 11.63
N GLU A 42 0.48 4.40 11.39
CA GLU A 42 0.45 5.76 10.84
C GLU A 42 -0.14 5.75 9.41
N CYS A 43 0.35 4.87 8.53
CA CYS A 43 -0.22 4.73 7.20
C CYS A 43 -1.64 4.14 7.21
N TYR A 44 -1.96 3.21 8.14
CA TYR A 44 -3.32 2.70 8.29
C TYR A 44 -4.33 3.84 8.46
N LYS A 45 -4.07 4.79 9.39
CA LYS A 45 -4.95 5.95 9.56
C LYS A 45 -4.99 6.81 8.30
N GLY A 46 -3.83 7.13 7.74
CA GLY A 46 -3.73 7.95 6.53
C GLY A 46 -4.45 7.34 5.33
N LEU A 47 -4.42 6.01 5.18
CA LEU A 47 -5.11 5.30 4.11
C LEU A 47 -6.62 5.58 4.17
N TYR A 48 -7.34 5.10 5.18
CA TYR A 48 -8.81 5.24 5.20
C TYR A 48 -9.27 6.69 5.31
N SER A 49 -8.54 7.54 6.04
CA SER A 49 -8.86 8.95 6.20
C SER A 49 -8.75 9.72 4.88
N SER A 50 -7.72 9.44 4.08
CA SER A 50 -7.54 10.08 2.77
C SER A 50 -8.70 9.80 1.82
N PHE A 51 -9.23 8.59 1.83
CA PHE A 51 -10.37 8.21 1.00
C PHE A 51 -11.67 8.86 1.49
N ASN A 52 -12.01 8.72 2.76
CA ASN A 52 -13.26 9.25 3.32
C ASN A 52 -13.32 10.79 3.31
N CYS A 53 -12.19 11.45 3.53
CA CYS A 53 -12.11 12.92 3.55
C CYS A 53 -11.76 13.53 2.18
N ALA A 54 -11.63 12.72 1.12
CA ALA A 54 -11.17 13.16 -0.19
C ALA A 54 -9.88 14.01 -0.07
N ASN A 55 -8.86 13.48 0.63
CA ASN A 55 -7.64 14.21 0.92
C ASN A 55 -6.41 13.30 0.80
N MET A 56 -5.99 13.00 -0.45
CA MET A 56 -4.79 12.19 -0.70
C MET A 56 -3.49 12.84 -0.23
N HIS A 57 -3.50 14.12 0.12
CA HIS A 57 -2.34 14.79 0.72
C HIS A 57 -1.96 14.18 2.07
N GLU A 58 -2.93 13.64 2.85
CA GLU A 58 -2.64 13.02 4.15
C GLU A 58 -1.77 11.76 4.00
N ILE A 59 -2.19 10.80 3.19
CA ILE A 59 -1.39 9.57 2.97
C ILE A 59 -0.10 9.85 2.22
N SER A 60 -0.13 10.74 1.23
CA SER A 60 1.05 11.17 0.49
C SER A 60 2.11 11.79 1.41
N TYR A 61 1.70 12.62 2.38
CA TYR A 61 2.60 13.18 3.38
C TYR A 61 3.24 12.09 4.25
N SER A 62 2.43 11.14 4.76
CA SER A 62 2.93 10.02 5.57
C SER A 62 3.93 9.16 4.80
N LEU A 63 3.62 8.83 3.54
CA LEU A 63 4.52 8.06 2.68
C LEU A 63 5.83 8.79 2.40
N ASN A 64 5.76 10.07 2.07
CA ASN A 64 6.97 10.87 1.81
C ASN A 64 7.82 11.04 3.07
N ARG A 65 7.18 11.26 4.23
CA ARG A 65 7.88 11.34 5.53
C ARG A 65 8.56 10.01 5.88
N GLN A 66 7.92 8.89 5.62
CA GLN A 66 8.45 7.58 5.98
C GLN A 66 9.50 7.07 4.98
N PHE A 67 9.27 7.24 3.67
CA PHE A 67 10.01 6.53 2.62
C PHE A 67 10.59 7.44 1.52
N GLY A 68 10.34 8.75 1.56
CA GLY A 68 10.80 9.68 0.54
C GLY A 68 12.32 9.85 0.47
N TYR A 69 12.78 10.64 -0.51
CA TYR A 69 14.20 10.91 -0.73
C TYR A 69 14.77 12.06 0.10
N GLU A 70 13.92 12.78 0.82
CA GLU A 70 14.34 13.92 1.63
C GLU A 70 15.17 13.49 2.85
N ASN A 71 16.07 14.35 3.31
CA ASN A 71 16.96 14.06 4.44
C ASN A 71 16.23 13.86 5.78
N TRP A 72 14.98 14.32 5.88
CA TRP A 72 14.13 14.15 7.06
C TRP A 72 13.29 12.85 7.02
N CYS A 73 13.44 12.02 6.00
CA CYS A 73 12.78 10.72 5.89
C CYS A 73 13.25 9.80 7.03
N ILE A 74 12.27 9.14 7.68
CA ILE A 74 12.52 8.42 8.94
C ILE A 74 12.70 6.92 8.79
N TYR A 75 12.16 6.28 7.73
CA TYR A 75 12.17 4.83 7.54
C TYR A 75 12.64 4.39 6.14
N ARG A 76 13.43 5.21 5.46
CA ARG A 76 13.97 4.87 4.14
C ARG A 76 14.71 3.51 4.18
N GLY A 77 14.42 2.64 3.19
CA GLY A 77 15.01 1.31 3.10
C GLY A 77 14.49 0.31 4.12
N LYS A 78 13.43 0.65 4.87
CA LYS A 78 12.76 -0.26 5.80
C LYS A 78 11.40 -0.70 5.28
N HIS A 79 11.02 -1.93 5.63
CA HIS A 79 9.77 -2.55 5.17
C HIS A 79 8.81 -2.70 6.36
N LEU A 80 7.92 -1.73 6.52
CA LEU A 80 6.87 -1.76 7.53
C LEU A 80 5.72 -2.66 7.08
N LEU A 81 5.10 -3.40 8.01
CA LEU A 81 3.88 -4.16 7.74
C LEU A 81 2.71 -3.19 7.59
N SER A 82 2.27 -2.99 6.37
CA SER A 82 1.19 -2.06 6.02
C SER A 82 -0.11 -2.81 5.78
N PHE A 83 -1.23 -2.22 6.22
CA PHE A 83 -2.55 -2.85 6.16
C PHE A 83 -3.65 -1.78 6.08
N VAL A 84 -4.82 -2.16 5.59
CA VAL A 84 -6.03 -1.32 5.57
C VAL A 84 -7.01 -1.69 6.69
N ASP A 85 -6.90 -2.91 7.21
CA ASP A 85 -7.53 -3.38 8.44
C ASP A 85 -6.74 -4.56 9.05
N ASN A 86 -7.07 -4.91 10.29
CA ASN A 86 -6.52 -6.05 10.99
C ASN A 86 -7.48 -6.55 12.09
N HIS A 87 -7.00 -7.44 12.95
CA HIS A 87 -7.76 -8.08 14.02
C HIS A 87 -8.17 -7.13 15.17
N ASP A 88 -7.67 -5.90 15.22
CA ASP A 88 -7.90 -4.94 16.31
C ASP A 88 -8.66 -3.68 15.89
N VAL A 89 -8.96 -3.55 14.61
CA VAL A 89 -9.69 -2.39 14.06
C VAL A 89 -10.93 -2.84 13.29
N SER A 90 -11.82 -1.90 12.99
CA SER A 90 -12.97 -2.17 12.11
C SER A 90 -12.50 -2.57 10.72
N ARG A 91 -13.25 -3.44 10.05
CA ARG A 91 -12.99 -3.86 8.67
C ARG A 91 -13.01 -2.66 7.73
N ILE A 92 -12.11 -2.66 6.76
CA ILE A 92 -12.03 -1.54 5.79
C ILE A 92 -13.33 -1.36 5.02
N ALA A 93 -14.01 -2.45 4.68
CA ALA A 93 -15.32 -2.42 4.06
C ALA A 93 -16.40 -1.73 4.91
N THR A 94 -16.24 -1.68 6.24
CA THR A 94 -17.10 -0.91 7.14
C THR A 94 -16.66 0.54 7.26
N ILE A 95 -15.35 0.82 7.22
CA ILE A 95 -14.79 2.15 7.43
C ILE A 95 -15.03 3.06 6.23
N LEU A 96 -14.84 2.53 5.00
CA LEU A 96 -15.02 3.32 3.78
C LEU A 96 -16.48 3.72 3.61
N GLU A 97 -16.72 5.02 3.41
CA GLU A 97 -18.04 5.57 3.12
C GLU A 97 -18.50 5.20 1.71
N ASP A 98 -17.58 5.24 0.74
CA ASP A 98 -17.82 4.80 -0.63
C ASP A 98 -17.16 3.42 -0.88
N LYS A 99 -18.00 2.38 -1.01
CA LYS A 99 -17.55 1.00 -1.20
C LYS A 99 -16.87 0.75 -2.54
N GLN A 100 -17.12 1.59 -3.55
CA GLN A 100 -16.44 1.48 -4.85
C GLN A 100 -14.94 1.77 -4.74
N GLN A 101 -14.52 2.41 -3.66
CA GLN A 101 -13.11 2.67 -3.37
C GLN A 101 -12.35 1.45 -2.80
N LEU A 102 -13.03 0.34 -2.45
CA LEU A 102 -12.37 -0.86 -1.90
C LEU A 102 -11.23 -1.38 -2.78
N PRO A 103 -11.40 -1.67 -4.08
CA PRO A 103 -10.29 -2.12 -4.90
C PRO A 103 -9.19 -1.06 -5.03
N VAL A 104 -9.55 0.22 -4.96
CA VAL A 104 -8.60 1.34 -5.11
C VAL A 104 -7.68 1.46 -3.89
N ILE A 105 -8.21 1.34 -2.67
CA ILE A 105 -7.38 1.39 -1.46
C ILE A 105 -6.44 0.19 -1.36
N TYR A 106 -6.85 -1.00 -1.83
CA TYR A 106 -5.95 -2.15 -1.94
C TYR A 106 -4.87 -1.94 -3.00
N GLY A 107 -5.23 -1.34 -4.14
CA GLY A 107 -4.23 -0.95 -5.14
C GLY A 107 -3.20 0.04 -4.59
N LEU A 108 -3.62 1.00 -3.78
CA LEU A 108 -2.67 1.87 -3.09
C LEU A 108 -1.80 1.08 -2.08
N LEU A 109 -2.40 0.17 -1.30
CA LEU A 109 -1.67 -0.66 -0.33
C LEU A 109 -0.56 -1.49 -0.99
N PHE A 110 -0.83 -2.12 -2.13
CA PHE A 110 0.16 -2.92 -2.86
C PHE A 110 1.16 -2.07 -3.67
N GLY A 111 0.80 -0.85 -4.03
CA GLY A 111 1.69 0.08 -4.74
C GLY A 111 2.65 0.83 -3.83
N MET A 112 2.28 1.12 -2.58
CA MET A 112 3.09 1.88 -1.64
C MET A 112 4.26 1.07 -1.06
N PRO A 113 5.29 1.74 -0.49
CA PRO A 113 6.38 1.04 0.20
C PRO A 113 5.90 0.25 1.43
N GLY A 114 6.55 -0.88 1.68
CA GLY A 114 6.29 -1.74 2.84
C GLY A 114 5.93 -3.16 2.46
N VAL A 115 5.47 -3.94 3.43
CA VAL A 115 4.95 -5.29 3.25
C VAL A 115 3.43 -5.22 3.34
N PRO A 116 2.69 -5.37 2.24
CA PRO A 116 1.23 -5.34 2.27
C PRO A 116 0.69 -6.57 3.01
N SER A 117 -0.28 -6.36 3.89
CA SER A 117 -0.95 -7.40 4.65
C SER A 117 -2.45 -7.34 4.42
N ILE A 118 -3.03 -8.50 4.11
CA ILE A 118 -4.46 -8.70 3.97
C ILE A 118 -4.97 -9.49 5.19
N TYR A 119 -5.94 -8.94 5.90
CA TYR A 119 -6.59 -9.65 6.98
C TYR A 119 -7.67 -10.57 6.41
N TYR A 120 -7.77 -11.80 6.92
CA TYR A 120 -8.66 -12.83 6.38
C TYR A 120 -10.11 -12.35 6.25
N GLY A 121 -10.73 -12.61 5.11
CA GLY A 121 -12.08 -12.17 4.75
C GLY A 121 -12.18 -10.75 4.21
N SER A 122 -11.17 -9.90 4.42
CA SER A 122 -11.16 -8.55 3.86
C SER A 122 -10.99 -8.55 2.35
N GLU A 123 -10.35 -9.60 1.79
CA GLU A 123 -10.27 -9.86 0.36
C GLU A 123 -11.62 -10.17 -0.31
N TRP A 124 -12.65 -10.41 0.49
CA TRP A 124 -14.03 -10.59 0.03
C TRP A 124 -14.93 -9.41 0.33
N GLY A 125 -14.38 -8.38 1.01
CA GLY A 125 -15.12 -7.20 1.39
C GLY A 125 -16.06 -7.41 2.57
N ILE A 126 -15.75 -8.35 3.49
CA ILE A 126 -16.60 -8.55 4.67
C ILE A 126 -16.59 -7.30 5.55
N GLU A 127 -17.74 -6.98 6.10
CA GLU A 127 -17.92 -5.90 7.05
C GLU A 127 -17.74 -6.37 8.49
N GLY A 128 -17.42 -5.45 9.38
CA GLY A 128 -17.32 -5.69 10.82
C GLY A 128 -16.85 -4.42 11.53
N LYS A 129 -17.61 -4.01 12.54
CA LYS A 129 -17.31 -2.81 13.33
C LYS A 129 -16.71 -3.16 14.67
N LYS A 130 -15.61 -2.54 15.05
CA LYS A 130 -15.04 -2.66 16.41
C LYS A 130 -15.92 -1.91 17.40
N GLN A 131 -16.75 -2.64 18.14
CA GLN A 131 -17.71 -2.09 19.13
C GLN A 131 -17.57 -2.73 20.52
N GLY A 132 -16.36 -2.99 20.97
CA GLY A 132 -16.11 -3.61 22.27
C GLY A 132 -16.14 -5.14 22.30
N ARG A 133 -16.65 -5.79 21.25
CA ARG A 133 -16.60 -7.24 21.04
C ARG A 133 -15.82 -7.55 19.77
N ASP A 134 -15.10 -8.64 19.78
CA ASP A 134 -14.23 -9.04 18.67
C ASP A 134 -14.93 -9.90 17.61
N GLU A 135 -16.09 -10.48 17.94
CA GLU A 135 -16.79 -11.41 17.06
C GLU A 135 -17.16 -10.82 15.71
N GLU A 136 -17.47 -9.52 15.65
CA GLU A 136 -17.82 -8.85 14.39
C GLU A 136 -16.61 -8.66 13.48
N ILE A 137 -15.43 -8.41 14.04
CA ILE A 137 -14.20 -8.20 13.28
C ILE A 137 -13.37 -9.47 13.11
N ARG A 138 -13.67 -10.52 13.87
CA ARG A 138 -13.00 -11.84 13.85
C ARG A 138 -14.00 -12.99 13.63
N PRO A 139 -14.90 -12.91 12.61
CA PRO A 139 -15.90 -13.94 12.39
C PRO A 139 -15.26 -15.27 12.00
N ARG A 140 -15.89 -16.37 12.37
CA ARG A 140 -15.57 -17.68 11.80
C ARG A 140 -16.11 -17.72 10.37
N LEU A 141 -15.24 -17.91 9.39
CA LEU A 141 -15.58 -18.05 7.98
C LEU A 141 -15.66 -19.54 7.64
N GLU A 142 -16.79 -19.97 7.10
CA GLU A 142 -17.01 -21.38 6.78
C GLU A 142 -16.55 -21.75 5.37
N LYS A 143 -16.65 -20.81 4.42
CA LYS A 143 -16.30 -20.99 3.02
C LYS A 143 -15.62 -19.75 2.46
N PRO A 144 -14.62 -19.92 1.56
CA PRO A 144 -14.07 -18.79 0.82
C PRO A 144 -15.11 -18.27 -0.20
N GLU A 145 -15.14 -16.96 -0.39
CA GLU A 145 -16.05 -16.24 -1.29
C GLU A 145 -15.25 -15.42 -2.30
N TRP A 146 -14.62 -16.10 -3.26
CA TRP A 146 -13.87 -15.39 -4.29
C TRP A 146 -14.79 -14.50 -5.14
N ASN A 147 -14.42 -13.24 -5.33
CA ASN A 147 -15.20 -12.25 -6.05
C ASN A 147 -14.29 -11.27 -6.81
N GLU A 148 -14.87 -10.24 -7.46
CA GLU A 148 -14.14 -9.24 -8.23
C GLU A 148 -13.10 -8.47 -7.39
N LEU A 149 -13.36 -8.22 -6.11
CA LEU A 149 -12.37 -7.62 -5.21
C LEU A 149 -11.17 -8.55 -5.01
N SER A 150 -11.42 -9.85 -4.87
CA SER A 150 -10.36 -10.86 -4.75
C SER A 150 -9.51 -10.93 -6.03
N ASP A 151 -10.14 -10.81 -7.21
CA ASP A 151 -9.41 -10.76 -8.49
C ASP A 151 -8.50 -9.53 -8.57
N ALA A 152 -9.03 -8.35 -8.20
CA ALA A 152 -8.25 -7.12 -8.19
C ALA A 152 -7.06 -7.21 -7.21
N ILE A 153 -7.29 -7.67 -5.98
CA ILE A 153 -6.24 -7.86 -4.97
C ILE A 153 -5.18 -8.86 -5.46
N ALA A 154 -5.59 -9.97 -6.09
CA ALA A 154 -4.67 -10.97 -6.63
C ALA A 154 -3.79 -10.38 -7.74
N ALA A 155 -4.34 -9.53 -8.60
CA ALA A 155 -3.59 -8.85 -9.65
C ALA A 155 -2.56 -7.87 -9.06
N TYR A 156 -2.95 -7.05 -8.07
CA TYR A 156 -2.04 -6.14 -7.38
C TYR A 156 -0.94 -6.88 -6.61
N ALA A 157 -1.30 -7.96 -5.91
CA ALA A 157 -0.35 -8.80 -5.19
C ALA A 157 0.66 -9.46 -6.13
N LYS A 158 0.22 -9.93 -7.29
CA LYS A 158 1.11 -10.46 -8.32
C LYS A 158 2.08 -9.40 -8.83
N ALA A 159 1.58 -8.21 -9.18
CA ALA A 159 2.43 -7.10 -9.60
C ALA A 159 3.45 -6.74 -8.51
N HIS A 160 3.02 -6.57 -7.26
CA HIS A 160 3.91 -6.28 -6.14
C HIS A 160 5.00 -7.35 -5.96
N HIS A 161 4.64 -8.63 -6.02
CA HIS A 161 5.59 -9.73 -5.78
C HIS A 161 6.60 -9.91 -6.92
N THR A 162 6.24 -9.60 -8.15
CA THR A 162 7.08 -9.86 -9.33
C THR A 162 7.96 -8.67 -9.73
N HIS A 163 7.69 -7.46 -9.22
CA HIS A 163 8.36 -6.24 -9.64
C HIS A 163 9.20 -5.62 -8.53
N PRO A 164 10.55 -5.64 -8.63
CA PRO A 164 11.46 -5.16 -7.59
C PRO A 164 11.22 -3.69 -7.24
N ALA A 165 10.83 -2.84 -8.18
CA ALA A 165 10.45 -1.47 -7.88
C ALA A 165 9.30 -1.39 -6.88
N LEU A 166 8.31 -2.30 -6.91
CA LEU A 166 7.18 -2.29 -5.99
C LEU A 166 7.53 -2.85 -4.61
N TYR A 167 8.25 -3.98 -4.51
CA TYR A 167 8.54 -4.57 -3.20
C TYR A 167 9.78 -3.97 -2.51
N ASN A 168 10.72 -3.36 -3.23
CA ASN A 168 11.98 -2.85 -2.66
C ASN A 168 12.37 -1.44 -3.10
N GLY A 169 11.64 -0.84 -4.06
CA GLY A 169 11.97 0.47 -4.61
C GLY A 169 11.73 1.64 -3.65
N GLY A 170 12.38 2.77 -3.92
CA GLY A 170 12.16 4.05 -3.27
C GLY A 170 10.78 4.63 -3.58
N TYR A 171 10.49 5.82 -3.05
CA TYR A 171 9.20 6.49 -3.20
C TYR A 171 9.38 7.98 -3.52
N ALA A 172 8.69 8.47 -4.56
CA ALA A 172 8.60 9.89 -4.86
C ALA A 172 7.23 10.27 -5.41
N ASN A 173 6.64 11.36 -4.90
CA ASN A 173 5.40 11.90 -5.44
C ASN A 173 5.61 12.50 -6.83
N LEU A 174 4.66 12.23 -7.75
CA LEU A 174 4.59 12.87 -9.07
C LEU A 174 3.40 13.82 -9.18
N LEU A 175 2.22 13.43 -8.65
CA LEU A 175 1.02 14.27 -8.60
C LEU A 175 0.21 13.93 -7.35
N VAL A 176 -0.24 14.96 -6.62
CA VAL A 176 -1.16 14.81 -5.49
C VAL A 176 -2.33 15.77 -5.69
N ARG A 177 -3.55 15.27 -5.57
CA ARG A 177 -4.81 16.01 -5.59
C ARG A 177 -5.71 15.49 -4.46
N ASP A 178 -6.89 16.04 -4.35
CA ASP A 178 -7.84 15.64 -3.30
C ASP A 178 -8.19 14.15 -3.35
N LYS A 179 -8.44 13.63 -4.56
CA LYS A 179 -8.84 12.21 -4.77
C LYS A 179 -7.89 11.43 -5.68
N GLN A 180 -6.81 12.04 -6.15
CA GLN A 180 -5.84 11.39 -7.02
C GLN A 180 -4.45 11.45 -6.42
N LEU A 181 -3.73 10.35 -6.58
CA LEU A 181 -2.34 10.23 -6.16
C LEU A 181 -1.56 9.47 -7.22
N ILE A 182 -0.50 10.11 -7.74
CA ILE A 182 0.46 9.46 -8.64
C ILE A 182 1.83 9.57 -8.00
N PHE A 183 2.52 8.43 -7.88
CA PHE A 183 3.86 8.37 -7.32
C PHE A 183 4.72 7.35 -8.06
N GLU A 184 6.01 7.50 -7.88
CA GLU A 184 7.02 6.62 -8.42
C GLU A 184 7.53 5.65 -7.37
N ARG A 185 7.75 4.42 -7.80
CA ARG A 185 8.55 3.40 -7.15
C ARG A 185 9.74 3.07 -8.05
N SER A 186 10.95 3.15 -7.54
CA SER A 186 12.14 2.90 -8.36
C SER A 186 13.27 2.25 -7.59
N CYS A 187 13.99 1.37 -8.28
CA CYS A 187 15.25 0.76 -7.88
C CYS A 187 16.21 0.81 -9.08
N ASP A 188 17.44 0.29 -8.92
CA ASP A 188 18.45 0.33 -9.98
C ASP A 188 18.02 -0.40 -11.27
N GLU A 189 17.13 -1.39 -11.16
CA GLU A 189 16.74 -2.27 -12.26
C GLU A 189 15.38 -1.92 -12.88
N GLU A 190 14.54 -1.20 -12.14
CA GLU A 190 13.13 -1.04 -12.54
C GLU A 190 12.53 0.25 -11.99
N ARG A 191 11.61 0.80 -12.78
CA ARG A 191 10.80 1.97 -12.41
C ARG A 191 9.34 1.71 -12.71
N VAL A 192 8.47 1.94 -11.73
CA VAL A 192 7.01 1.81 -11.83
C VAL A 192 6.35 3.10 -11.37
N ILE A 193 5.44 3.63 -12.16
CA ILE A 193 4.53 4.71 -11.78
C ILE A 193 3.23 4.10 -11.31
N VAL A 194 2.83 4.40 -10.07
CA VAL A 194 1.56 3.99 -9.48
C VAL A 194 0.60 5.16 -9.57
N ALA A 195 -0.57 4.96 -10.19
CA ALA A 195 -1.59 5.97 -10.33
C ALA A 195 -2.91 5.51 -9.71
N ILE A 196 -3.50 6.38 -8.88
CA ILE A 196 -4.73 6.14 -8.13
C ILE A 196 -5.74 7.23 -8.47
N ASN A 197 -6.95 6.84 -8.84
CA ASN A 197 -8.11 7.73 -8.91
C ASN A 197 -9.23 7.19 -8.03
N ALA A 198 -9.49 7.83 -6.89
CA ALA A 198 -10.55 7.49 -5.96
C ALA A 198 -11.87 8.27 -6.23
N ASP A 199 -11.95 9.01 -7.32
CA ASP A 199 -13.16 9.75 -7.72
C ASP A 199 -14.09 8.88 -8.58
N SER A 200 -15.37 9.20 -8.53
CA SER A 200 -16.42 8.69 -9.43
C SER A 200 -16.38 9.24 -10.85
N ASN A 201 -15.48 10.17 -11.13
CA ASN A 201 -15.28 10.78 -12.43
C ASN A 201 -13.89 10.45 -13.00
N THR A 202 -13.80 10.41 -14.32
CA THR A 202 -12.50 10.38 -15.01
C THR A 202 -11.70 11.64 -14.67
N PHE A 203 -10.44 11.47 -14.35
CA PHE A 203 -9.52 12.56 -14.08
C PHE A 203 -8.40 12.58 -15.13
N HIS A 204 -8.27 13.70 -15.84
CA HIS A 204 -7.12 13.91 -16.70
C HIS A 204 -5.90 14.34 -15.87
N ALA A 205 -4.91 13.47 -15.79
CA ALA A 205 -3.68 13.70 -15.03
C ALA A 205 -2.59 14.26 -15.97
N ASP A 206 -2.29 15.54 -15.81
CA ASP A 206 -1.11 16.18 -16.41
C ASP A 206 0.04 16.14 -15.39
N PHE A 207 1.04 15.33 -15.67
CA PHE A 207 2.22 15.15 -14.84
C PHE A 207 3.44 14.76 -15.67
N ASN A 208 4.63 15.04 -15.17
CA ASN A 208 5.87 14.64 -15.83
C ASN A 208 6.21 13.18 -15.49
N ALA A 209 5.85 12.26 -16.39
CA ALA A 209 6.21 10.85 -16.27
C ALA A 209 7.72 10.59 -16.46
N ARG A 210 8.48 11.54 -16.99
CA ARG A 210 9.90 11.38 -17.38
C ARG A 210 10.11 10.14 -18.29
N SER A 211 9.09 9.76 -19.03
CA SER A 211 9.07 8.67 -20.00
C SER A 211 7.99 8.96 -21.05
N GLY A 212 8.19 8.55 -22.30
CA GLY A 212 7.16 8.63 -23.33
C GLY A 212 6.17 7.49 -23.27
N LEU A 213 6.65 6.30 -22.98
CA LEU A 213 5.86 5.06 -22.96
C LEU A 213 6.00 4.30 -21.66
N GLY A 214 4.99 3.47 -21.35
CA GLY A 214 5.00 2.51 -20.27
C GLY A 214 4.18 1.27 -20.60
N THR A 215 4.24 0.27 -19.75
CA THR A 215 3.41 -0.94 -19.82
C THR A 215 2.65 -1.09 -18.52
N ASP A 216 1.34 -1.21 -18.57
CA ASP A 216 0.51 -1.49 -17.41
C ASP A 216 0.75 -2.94 -16.94
N LEU A 217 1.14 -3.11 -15.68
CA LEU A 217 1.52 -4.41 -15.11
C LEU A 217 0.31 -5.31 -14.81
N VAL A 218 -0.89 -4.74 -14.77
CA VAL A 218 -2.14 -5.48 -14.53
C VAL A 218 -2.76 -5.94 -15.85
N THR A 219 -2.86 -5.05 -16.83
CA THR A 219 -3.52 -5.33 -18.11
C THR A 219 -2.54 -5.79 -19.21
N GLY A 220 -1.27 -5.46 -19.09
CA GLY A 220 -0.25 -5.69 -20.12
C GLY A 220 -0.29 -4.69 -21.28
N GLU A 221 -1.16 -3.69 -21.24
CA GLU A 221 -1.31 -2.71 -22.30
C GLU A 221 -0.17 -1.68 -22.29
N THR A 222 0.20 -1.23 -23.48
CA THR A 222 1.14 -0.10 -23.63
C THR A 222 0.37 1.21 -23.44
N VAL A 223 0.95 2.11 -22.65
CA VAL A 223 0.44 3.46 -22.40
C VAL A 223 1.40 4.50 -22.95
N ASP A 224 0.87 5.60 -23.47
CA ASP A 224 1.63 6.77 -23.93
C ASP A 224 1.34 7.94 -22.99
N PHE A 225 2.38 8.49 -22.38
CA PHE A 225 2.26 9.63 -21.46
C PHE A 225 2.28 10.99 -22.14
N GLY A 226 2.41 11.02 -23.48
CA GLY A 226 2.39 12.25 -24.26
C GLY A 226 1.03 12.94 -24.21
N GLY A 227 0.97 14.08 -23.49
CA GLY A 227 -0.27 14.83 -23.31
C GLY A 227 -1.07 14.49 -22.05
N GLY A 228 -0.47 13.77 -21.09
CA GLY A 228 -1.12 13.34 -19.85
C GLY A 228 -1.85 12.00 -19.97
N MET A 229 -2.52 11.60 -18.90
CA MET A 229 -3.23 10.32 -18.81
C MET A 229 -4.63 10.50 -18.26
N ASP A 230 -5.61 9.88 -18.90
CA ASP A 230 -6.95 9.78 -18.35
C ASP A 230 -7.02 8.61 -17.36
N LEU A 231 -7.30 8.92 -16.10
CA LEU A 231 -7.54 7.95 -15.06
C LEU A 231 -9.05 7.68 -14.96
N PRO A 232 -9.54 6.49 -15.30
CA PRO A 232 -10.96 6.16 -15.17
C PRO A 232 -11.46 6.32 -13.72
N PRO A 233 -12.79 6.38 -13.50
CA PRO A 233 -13.36 6.36 -12.17
C PRO A 233 -12.89 5.14 -11.37
N TYR A 234 -12.57 5.34 -10.09
CA TYR A 234 -12.18 4.27 -9.16
C TYR A 234 -11.10 3.33 -9.71
N SER A 235 -10.05 3.90 -10.30
CA SER A 235 -9.02 3.14 -10.99
C SER A 235 -7.67 3.12 -10.28
N VAL A 236 -6.93 2.06 -10.56
CA VAL A 236 -5.54 1.85 -10.16
C VAL A 236 -4.77 1.42 -11.40
N ALA A 237 -3.59 1.98 -11.60
CA ALA A 237 -2.66 1.54 -12.63
C ALA A 237 -1.23 1.44 -12.07
N TYR A 238 -0.48 0.46 -12.55
CA TYR A 238 0.94 0.27 -12.28
C TYR A 238 1.68 0.27 -13.62
N TRP A 239 2.29 1.39 -13.97
CA TRP A 239 2.96 1.54 -15.26
C TRP A 239 4.47 1.37 -15.12
N LYS A 240 4.98 0.25 -15.63
CA LYS A 240 6.42 0.04 -15.77
C LYS A 240 6.95 0.93 -16.89
N THR A 241 8.01 1.67 -16.58
CA THR A 241 8.65 2.62 -17.51
C THR A 241 10.16 2.35 -17.58
N GLU A 242 10.84 3.06 -18.48
CA GLU A 242 12.29 3.04 -18.53
C GLU A 242 12.89 3.58 -17.22
N VAL A 243 14.01 3.02 -16.82
CA VAL A 243 14.85 3.51 -15.72
C VAL A 243 15.62 4.74 -16.21
N ILE A 244 15.62 5.82 -15.42
CA ILE A 244 16.24 7.10 -15.76
C ILE A 244 17.51 7.29 -14.97
#